data_8463ee6e4a9d647bc4d8c45f355d64e9
#
_entry.id   8463ee6e4a9d647bc4d8c45f355d64e9
#
_cell.length_a   1.000
_cell.length_b   1.000
_cell.length_c   1.000
_cell.angle_alpha   90.00
_cell.angle_beta   90.00
_cell.angle_gamma   90.00
#
_symmetry.space_group_name_H-M   'P 1'
#
loop_
_entity.id
_entity.type
_entity.pdbx_description
1 polymer ?
#
loop_
_entity_poly.entity_id
_entity_poly.type
_entity_poly.pdbx_seq_one_letter_code
_entity_poly.pdbx_strand_id
1 'polypeptide(L)'
;MKELNFESGLVTYSINGACEVSFNPTDSNFVERLYSTFEELDRKQDEYKAQVEKLSDKREIFDYVHERDAEMRGMIDGLFATPVCDALFGNMNVYAIANGLPVWCNFLLAVMDEVDTTFAKEQKATNPRIAKYTAKYQKYRRK
;
A
#
# COMPACT_ATOMS: atom_id res chain seq x y z
N MET A 1 -6.56 25.40 -25.83
CA MET A 1 -6.95 24.24 -25.03
C MET A 1 -7.44 24.73 -23.69
N LYS A 2 -8.62 24.27 -23.27
CA LYS A 2 -9.14 24.59 -21.95
C LYS A 2 -8.74 23.46 -20.98
N GLU A 3 -8.39 23.86 -19.80
CA GLU A 3 -8.06 22.92 -18.73
C GLU A 3 -9.27 22.72 -17.83
N LEU A 4 -9.59 21.46 -17.54
CA LEU A 4 -10.62 21.10 -16.58
C LEU A 4 -9.98 20.44 -15.38
N ASN A 5 -10.35 20.87 -14.20
CA ASN A 5 -9.86 20.33 -12.96
C ASN A 5 -11.03 19.83 -12.13
N PHE A 6 -10.88 18.66 -11.55
CA PHE A 6 -11.87 18.08 -10.64
C PHE A 6 -11.19 17.38 -9.47
N GLU A 7 -11.92 17.22 -8.39
CA GLU A 7 -11.42 16.53 -7.21
C GLU A 7 -11.44 15.02 -7.47
N SER A 8 -10.26 14.43 -7.57
CA SER A 8 -10.09 12.99 -7.85
C SER A 8 -9.91 12.15 -6.58
N GLY A 9 -9.78 12.80 -5.42
CA GLY A 9 -9.48 12.11 -4.17
C GLY A 9 -8.03 11.64 -4.07
N LEU A 10 -7.19 12.01 -5.05
CA LEU A 10 -5.78 11.64 -5.02
C LEU A 10 -5.08 12.42 -3.92
N VAL A 11 -4.42 11.69 -3.02
CA VAL A 11 -3.69 12.26 -1.89
C VAL A 11 -2.22 11.89 -2.01
N THR A 12 -1.34 12.86 -1.80
CA THR A 12 0.11 12.62 -1.75
C THR A 12 0.54 12.47 -0.31
N TYR A 13 1.16 11.35 0.00
CA TYR A 13 1.65 11.02 1.33
C TYR A 13 3.16 11.11 1.38
N SER A 14 3.67 11.76 2.43
CA SER A 14 5.09 11.69 2.77
C SER A 14 5.27 10.50 3.72
N ILE A 15 6.13 9.57 3.36
CA ILE A 15 6.33 8.34 4.14
C ILE A 15 7.67 8.43 4.85
N ASN A 16 7.64 8.54 6.18
CA ASN A 16 8.81 8.66 7.04
C ASN A 16 9.75 9.81 6.63
N GLY A 17 9.23 10.81 5.91
CA GLY A 17 10.06 11.90 5.39
C GLY A 17 11.04 11.47 4.31
N ALA A 18 10.97 10.24 3.82
CA ALA A 18 11.93 9.66 2.90
C ALA A 18 11.48 9.67 1.45
N CYS A 19 10.18 9.56 1.20
CA CYS A 19 9.64 9.58 -0.16
C CYS A 19 8.18 9.99 -0.14
N GLU A 20 7.64 10.25 -1.32
CA GLU A 20 6.25 10.59 -1.51
C GLU A 20 5.57 9.56 -2.40
N VAL A 21 4.33 9.21 -2.08
CA VAL A 21 3.47 8.37 -2.92
C VAL A 21 2.11 9.02 -3.01
N SER A 22 1.44 8.82 -4.13
CA SER A 22 0.10 9.36 -4.36
C SER A 22 -0.86 8.25 -4.70
N PHE A 23 -1.98 8.20 -4.00
CA PHE A 23 -3.07 7.28 -4.31
C PHE A 23 -4.37 7.82 -3.73
N ASN A 24 -5.49 7.32 -4.24
CA ASN A 24 -6.80 7.58 -3.64
C ASN A 24 -7.12 6.43 -2.68
N PRO A 25 -7.18 6.66 -1.36
CA PRO A 25 -7.41 5.60 -0.38
C PRO A 25 -8.75 4.89 -0.50
N THR A 26 -9.71 5.46 -1.24
CA THR A 26 -11.02 4.85 -1.47
C THR A 26 -11.13 4.15 -2.83
N ASP A 27 -10.08 4.20 -3.64
CA ASP A 27 -10.05 3.54 -4.94
C ASP A 27 -9.99 2.03 -4.76
N SER A 28 -11.07 1.32 -5.11
CA SER A 28 -11.14 -0.12 -4.95
C SER A 28 -10.07 -0.88 -5.73
N ASN A 29 -9.62 -0.35 -6.85
CA ASN A 29 -8.54 -0.97 -7.62
C ASN A 29 -7.22 -0.92 -6.87
N PHE A 30 -6.92 0.21 -6.24
CA PHE A 30 -5.73 0.32 -5.39
C PHE A 30 -5.84 -0.59 -4.16
N VAL A 31 -6.99 -0.55 -3.48
CA VAL A 31 -7.23 -1.34 -2.26
C VAL A 31 -7.10 -2.84 -2.56
N GLU A 32 -7.66 -3.30 -3.68
CA GLU A 32 -7.53 -4.70 -4.09
C GLU A 32 -6.07 -5.08 -4.30
N ARG A 33 -5.29 -4.25 -5.00
CA ARG A 33 -3.85 -4.51 -5.20
C ARG A 33 -3.10 -4.50 -3.87
N LEU A 34 -3.45 -3.60 -2.97
CA LEU A 34 -2.83 -3.51 -1.64
C LEU A 34 -3.03 -4.81 -0.86
N TYR A 35 -4.27 -5.29 -0.77
CA TYR A 35 -4.57 -6.51 -0.03
C TYR A 35 -3.98 -7.75 -0.71
N SER A 36 -4.05 -7.85 -2.04
CA SER A 36 -3.44 -8.96 -2.78
C SER A 36 -1.93 -9.00 -2.60
N THR A 37 -1.28 -7.85 -2.66
CA THR A 37 0.17 -7.75 -2.44
C THR A 37 0.51 -8.15 -1.00
N PHE A 38 -0.24 -7.68 -0.02
CA PHE A 38 -0.02 -8.03 1.38
C PHE A 38 -0.13 -9.54 1.61
N GLU A 39 -1.17 -10.18 1.08
CA GLU A 39 -1.36 -11.63 1.20
C GLU A 39 -0.21 -12.40 0.57
N GLU A 40 0.25 -11.97 -0.59
CA GLU A 40 1.37 -12.62 -1.27
C GLU A 40 2.67 -12.47 -0.48
N LEU A 41 2.92 -11.29 0.07
CA LEU A 41 4.10 -11.04 0.89
C LEU A 41 4.04 -11.86 2.19
N ASP A 42 2.87 -11.97 2.80
CA ASP A 42 2.67 -12.75 4.01
C ASP A 42 2.95 -14.24 3.76
N ARG A 43 2.46 -14.77 2.64
CA ARG A 43 2.74 -16.14 2.22
C ARG A 43 4.24 -16.36 2.01
N LYS A 44 4.90 -15.41 1.35
CA LYS A 44 6.36 -15.48 1.15
C LYS A 44 7.14 -15.37 2.45
N GLN A 45 6.60 -14.64 3.43
CA GLN A 45 7.20 -14.56 4.76
C GLN A 45 7.23 -15.94 5.42
N ASP A 46 6.17 -16.71 5.31
CA ASP A 46 6.11 -18.06 5.87
C ASP A 46 7.09 -18.99 5.16
N GLU A 47 7.17 -18.92 3.83
CA GLU A 47 8.15 -19.67 3.05
C GLU A 47 9.59 -19.31 3.44
N TYR A 48 9.84 -18.02 3.64
CA TYR A 48 11.13 -17.50 4.05
C TYR A 48 11.57 -18.12 5.39
N LYS A 49 10.70 -18.06 6.38
CA LYS A 49 11.00 -18.64 7.72
C LYS A 49 11.30 -20.13 7.63
N ALA A 50 10.46 -20.87 6.91
CA ALA A 50 10.64 -22.31 6.76
C ALA A 50 11.95 -22.65 6.05
N GLN A 51 12.32 -21.88 5.04
CA GLN A 51 13.55 -22.15 4.28
C GLN A 51 14.80 -21.78 5.08
N VAL A 52 14.78 -20.66 5.79
CA VAL A 52 15.93 -20.24 6.61
C VAL A 52 16.23 -21.26 7.69
N GLU A 53 15.20 -21.86 8.30
CA GLU A 53 15.37 -22.91 9.31
C GLU A 53 16.06 -24.15 8.77
N LYS A 54 15.97 -24.41 7.48
CA LYS A 54 16.62 -25.58 6.83
C LYS A 54 18.06 -25.32 6.45
N LEU A 55 18.48 -24.06 6.38
CA LEU A 55 19.85 -23.70 6.00
C LEU A 55 20.73 -23.62 7.23
N SER A 56 21.95 -24.15 7.14
CA SER A 56 22.90 -24.15 8.25
C SER A 56 24.16 -23.34 7.93
N ASP A 57 24.48 -23.18 6.66
CA ASP A 57 25.65 -22.38 6.24
C ASP A 57 25.29 -20.89 6.21
N LYS A 58 26.10 -20.08 6.90
CA LYS A 58 25.85 -18.64 6.99
C LYS A 58 25.82 -17.97 5.62
N ARG A 59 26.68 -18.36 4.70
CA ARG A 59 26.74 -17.76 3.37
C ARG A 59 25.46 -18.05 2.59
N GLU A 60 24.98 -19.28 2.65
CA GLU A 60 23.72 -19.65 2.00
C GLU A 60 22.53 -18.90 2.58
N ILE A 61 22.53 -18.72 3.91
CA ILE A 61 21.47 -17.95 4.57
C ILE A 61 21.48 -16.50 4.09
N PHE A 62 22.65 -15.84 4.09
CA PHE A 62 22.74 -14.45 3.67
C PHE A 62 22.39 -14.27 2.21
N ASP A 63 22.80 -15.17 1.33
CA ASP A 63 22.45 -15.09 -0.10
C ASP A 63 20.95 -15.25 -0.30
N TYR A 64 20.34 -16.21 0.39
CA TYR A 64 18.89 -16.44 0.32
C TYR A 64 18.11 -15.23 0.81
N VAL A 65 18.49 -14.71 1.97
CA VAL A 65 17.83 -13.56 2.59
C VAL A 65 17.92 -12.33 1.69
N HIS A 66 19.09 -12.13 1.06
CA HIS A 66 19.30 -11.00 0.15
C HIS A 66 18.45 -11.11 -1.11
N GLU A 67 18.35 -12.31 -1.69
CA GLU A 67 17.49 -12.54 -2.86
C GLU A 67 16.02 -12.33 -2.56
N ARG A 68 15.57 -12.78 -1.39
CA ARG A 68 14.17 -12.60 -0.98
C ARG A 68 13.85 -11.13 -0.72
N ASP A 69 14.79 -10.39 -0.13
CA ASP A 69 14.64 -8.94 0.04
C ASP A 69 14.41 -8.25 -1.30
N ALA A 70 15.21 -8.55 -2.30
CA ALA A 70 15.07 -7.97 -3.63
C ALA A 70 13.70 -8.29 -4.25
N GLU A 71 13.24 -9.51 -4.11
CA GLU A 71 11.92 -9.94 -4.61
C GLU A 71 10.80 -9.18 -3.94
N MET A 72 10.84 -9.06 -2.61
CA MET A 72 9.83 -8.35 -1.83
C MET A 72 9.78 -6.87 -2.17
N ARG A 73 10.95 -6.24 -2.34
CA ARG A 73 11.03 -4.83 -2.76
C ARG A 73 10.37 -4.61 -4.11
N GLY A 74 10.61 -5.51 -5.06
CA GLY A 74 9.99 -5.43 -6.37
C GLY A 74 8.46 -5.47 -6.32
N MET A 75 7.92 -6.32 -5.46
CA MET A 75 6.48 -6.44 -5.28
C MET A 75 5.86 -5.19 -4.65
N ILE A 76 6.53 -4.64 -3.63
CA ILE A 76 6.06 -3.42 -2.96
C ILE A 76 6.15 -2.21 -3.90
N ASP A 77 7.26 -2.07 -4.62
CA ASP A 77 7.41 -0.99 -5.59
C ASP A 77 6.34 -1.07 -6.69
N GLY A 78 6.02 -2.29 -7.12
CA GLY A 78 4.96 -2.53 -8.11
C GLY A 78 3.59 -2.06 -7.65
N LEU A 79 3.30 -2.20 -6.36
CA LEU A 79 2.02 -1.77 -5.79
C LEU A 79 1.83 -0.24 -5.96
N PHE A 80 2.88 0.53 -5.75
CA PHE A 80 2.82 1.99 -5.84
C PHE A 80 3.21 2.52 -7.21
N ALA A 81 3.62 1.64 -8.12
CA ALA A 81 4.12 1.99 -9.45
C ALA A 81 5.27 3.01 -9.38
N THR A 82 6.06 2.96 -8.30
CA THR A 82 7.19 3.85 -8.09
C THR A 82 8.19 3.17 -7.13
N PRO A 83 9.50 3.40 -7.27
CA PRO A 83 10.49 2.75 -6.42
C PRO A 83 10.53 3.40 -5.03
N VAL A 84 9.76 2.86 -4.09
CA VAL A 84 9.66 3.39 -2.73
C VAL A 84 10.63 2.70 -1.76
N CYS A 85 10.97 1.43 -2.01
CA CYS A 85 11.71 0.64 -1.02
C CYS A 85 13.13 1.14 -0.78
N ASP A 86 13.83 1.56 -1.82
CA ASP A 86 15.18 2.08 -1.67
C ASP A 86 15.21 3.35 -0.81
N ALA A 87 14.21 4.21 -0.97
CA ALA A 87 14.09 5.42 -0.17
C ALA A 87 13.69 5.10 1.29
N LEU A 88 12.76 4.16 1.48
CA LEU A 88 12.22 3.85 2.81
C LEU A 88 13.16 3.00 3.65
N PHE A 89 13.77 1.99 3.04
CA PHE A 89 14.56 0.99 3.76
C PHE A 89 16.06 1.11 3.53
N GLY A 90 16.48 1.80 2.47
CA GLY A 90 17.89 1.92 2.13
C GLY A 90 18.54 0.54 2.03
N ASN A 91 19.59 0.30 2.82
CA ASN A 91 20.30 -0.98 2.86
C ASN A 91 19.69 -1.97 3.86
N MET A 92 18.61 -1.57 4.56
CA MET A 92 17.95 -2.45 5.52
C MET A 92 17.15 -3.52 4.79
N ASN A 93 17.29 -4.77 5.22
CA ASN A 93 16.48 -5.86 4.68
C ASN A 93 15.03 -5.68 5.11
N VAL A 94 14.08 -5.90 4.20
CA VAL A 94 12.64 -5.71 4.49
C VAL A 94 12.10 -6.71 5.53
N TYR A 95 12.83 -7.80 5.79
CA TYR A 95 12.50 -8.74 6.85
C TYR A 95 13.00 -8.30 8.23
N ALA A 96 13.75 -7.20 8.33
CA ALA A 96 14.16 -6.64 9.62
C ALA A 96 12.92 -6.35 10.47
N ILE A 97 13.05 -6.51 11.78
CA ILE A 97 11.91 -6.47 12.69
C ILE A 97 11.90 -5.16 13.48
N ALA A 98 10.72 -4.55 13.55
CA ALA A 98 10.44 -3.41 14.40
C ALA A 98 9.04 -3.57 15.00
N ASN A 99 8.92 -3.38 16.31
CA ASN A 99 7.66 -3.57 17.05
C ASN A 99 7.07 -4.97 16.86
N GLY A 100 7.93 -5.99 16.73
CA GLY A 100 7.51 -7.38 16.62
C GLY A 100 7.08 -7.83 15.23
N LEU A 101 7.13 -6.94 14.22
CA LEU A 101 6.74 -7.25 12.85
C LEU A 101 7.85 -6.88 11.87
N PRO A 102 7.93 -7.59 10.73
CA PRO A 102 8.85 -7.17 9.66
C PRO A 102 8.54 -5.74 9.22
N VAL A 103 9.58 -5.00 8.85
CA VAL A 103 9.39 -3.58 8.46
C VAL A 103 8.50 -3.43 7.23
N TRP A 104 8.52 -4.40 6.29
CA TRP A 104 7.61 -4.36 5.14
C TRP A 104 6.14 -4.42 5.61
N CYS A 105 5.87 -5.22 6.64
CA CYS A 105 4.53 -5.38 7.20
C CYS A 105 4.08 -4.09 7.87
N ASN A 106 4.96 -3.48 8.68
CA ASN A 106 4.66 -2.21 9.33
C ASN A 106 4.28 -1.13 8.31
N PHE A 107 4.99 -1.09 7.19
CA PHE A 107 4.70 -0.13 6.14
C PHE A 107 3.32 -0.34 5.53
N LEU A 108 3.02 -1.56 5.08
CA LEU A 108 1.74 -1.82 4.43
C LEU A 108 0.56 -1.74 5.39
N LEU A 109 0.75 -2.09 6.66
CA LEU A 109 -0.29 -1.89 7.68
C LEU A 109 -0.60 -0.41 7.88
N ALA A 110 0.42 0.46 7.84
CA ALA A 110 0.19 1.90 7.93
C ALA A 110 -0.65 2.40 6.73
N VAL A 111 -0.40 1.88 5.54
CA VAL A 111 -1.20 2.20 4.35
C VAL A 111 -2.63 1.71 4.51
N MET A 112 -2.83 0.49 5.02
CA MET A 112 -4.16 -0.07 5.27
C MET A 112 -4.95 0.75 6.30
N ASP A 113 -4.28 1.19 7.37
CA ASP A 113 -4.91 2.04 8.39
C ASP A 113 -5.39 3.35 7.77
N GLU A 114 -4.61 3.92 6.87
CA GLU A 114 -4.99 5.15 6.17
C GLU A 114 -6.17 4.93 5.24
N VAL A 115 -6.21 3.79 4.54
CA VAL A 115 -7.35 3.41 3.71
C VAL A 115 -8.63 3.35 4.55
N ASP A 116 -8.59 2.65 5.67
CA ASP A 116 -9.75 2.49 6.54
C ASP A 116 -10.21 3.83 7.13
N THR A 117 -9.28 4.66 7.59
CA THR A 117 -9.56 5.96 8.16
C THR A 117 -10.19 6.90 7.14
N THR A 118 -9.62 6.96 5.94
CA THR A 118 -10.10 7.83 4.87
C THR A 118 -11.46 7.36 4.37
N PHE A 119 -11.65 6.05 4.23
CA PHE A 119 -12.93 5.50 3.80
C PHE A 119 -14.06 5.89 4.77
N ALA A 120 -13.83 5.72 6.07
CA ALA A 120 -14.81 6.09 7.08
C ALA A 120 -15.11 7.60 7.05
N LYS A 121 -14.08 8.43 6.86
CA LYS A 121 -14.22 9.88 6.77
C LYS A 121 -15.03 10.29 5.54
N GLU A 122 -14.76 9.69 4.39
CA GLU A 122 -15.46 10.01 3.15
C GLU A 122 -16.92 9.59 3.20
N GLN A 123 -17.24 8.47 3.85
CA GLN A 123 -18.62 8.05 4.03
C GLN A 123 -19.44 9.03 4.85
N LYS A 124 -18.80 9.77 5.75
CA LYS A 124 -19.45 10.78 6.59
C LYS A 124 -19.40 12.19 6.00
N ALA A 125 -18.60 12.39 4.97
CA ALA A 125 -18.44 13.71 4.39
C ALA A 125 -19.73 14.17 3.71
N THR A 126 -20.05 15.44 3.90
CA THR A 126 -21.16 16.07 3.22
C THR A 126 -20.60 17.02 2.17
N ASN A 127 -21.19 16.99 1.00
CA ASN A 127 -20.83 17.88 -0.10
C ASN A 127 -22.11 18.54 -0.61
N PRO A 128 -22.21 19.87 -0.59
CA PRO A 128 -23.41 20.57 -1.08
C PRO A 128 -23.78 20.19 -2.52
N ARG A 129 -22.83 19.79 -3.33
CA ARG A 129 -23.09 19.36 -4.70
C ARG A 129 -23.91 18.08 -4.75
N ILE A 130 -23.79 17.21 -3.74
CA ILE A 130 -24.54 15.95 -3.67
C ILE A 130 -26.04 16.22 -3.63
N ALA A 131 -26.48 17.13 -2.76
CA ALA A 131 -27.89 17.48 -2.64
C ALA A 131 -28.43 18.01 -3.98
N LYS A 132 -27.67 18.86 -4.64
CA LYS A 132 -28.04 19.42 -5.95
C LYS A 132 -28.23 18.35 -7.00
N TYR A 133 -27.30 17.41 -7.11
CA TYR A 133 -27.37 16.36 -8.12
C TYR A 133 -28.39 15.28 -7.77
N THR A 134 -28.55 14.95 -6.51
CA THR A 134 -29.56 14.01 -6.06
C THR A 134 -30.97 14.53 -6.43
N ALA A 135 -31.24 15.79 -6.12
CA ALA A 135 -32.51 16.41 -6.49
C ALA A 135 -32.73 16.41 -8.00
N LYS A 136 -31.70 16.77 -8.77
CA LYS A 136 -31.77 16.85 -10.23
C LYS A 136 -32.03 15.51 -10.89
N TYR A 137 -31.40 14.44 -10.39
CA TYR A 137 -31.45 13.13 -11.03
C TYR A 137 -32.38 12.13 -10.34
N GLN A 138 -33.04 12.51 -9.28
CA GLN A 138 -33.93 11.62 -8.53
C GLN A 138 -35.04 11.03 -9.41
N LYS A 139 -35.58 11.82 -10.30
CA LYS A 139 -36.65 11.38 -11.22
C LYS A 139 -36.20 10.25 -12.15
N TYR A 140 -34.90 10.17 -12.45
CA TYR A 140 -34.35 9.12 -13.31
C TYR A 140 -34.10 7.81 -12.58
N ARG A 141 -34.11 7.84 -11.26
CA ARG A 141 -33.92 6.65 -10.41
C ARG A 141 -35.24 6.00 -10.02
N ARG A 142 -36.34 6.73 -10.16
CA ARG A 142 -37.67 6.19 -9.88
C ARG A 142 -38.12 5.37 -11.07
N LYS A 143 -38.40 4.12 -10.81
CA LYS A 143 -39.01 3.23 -11.80
C LYS A 143 -40.19 2.51 -11.18
#